data_28e825579bd69c83db36b75e933baf1f
#
_entry.id   28e825579bd69c83db36b75e933baf1f
#
_cell.length_a   1.000
_cell.length_b   1.000
_cell.length_c   1.000
_cell.angle_alpha   90.00
_cell.angle_beta   90.00
_cell.angle_gamma   90.00
#
_symmetry.space_group_name_H-M   'P 1'
#
loop_
_entity.id
_entity.type
_entity.pdbx_description
1 polymer ?
#
loop_
_entity_poly.entity_id
_entity_poly.type
_entity_poly.pdbx_seq_one_letter_code
_entity_poly.pdbx_strand_id
1 'polypeptide(L)'
;GAVAQTTPTWFYYDTLALRYLGVGRFNQMYPLASILRHGGKVTLGSDYPVSWIGKDALNPMFNIEMAVTRQQAGNPEVPVQARVSERLSVDQAIRAHTSDAAWQLRLEDQIGTLEVGKLADIVVLDRDPYVSDPYSIHTIKVDYTFSDGRLVYRRP
;
A
#
# COMPACT_ATOMS: atom_id res chain seq x y z
N GLY A 1 20.98 -2.25 -0.45
CA GLY A 1 20.36 -0.94 -0.46
C GLY A 1 19.37 -0.78 0.69
N ALA A 2 18.96 0.45 0.99
CA ALA A 2 17.97 0.72 2.01
C ALA A 2 16.53 0.55 1.46
N VAL A 3 15.59 0.17 2.33
CA VAL A 3 14.17 0.12 2.05
C VAL A 3 13.46 1.12 2.95
N ALA A 4 12.54 1.89 2.40
CA ALA A 4 11.62 2.71 3.17
C ALA A 4 10.35 1.92 3.44
N GLN A 5 10.25 1.34 4.63
CA GLN A 5 9.01 0.73 5.09
C GLN A 5 8.12 1.79 5.73
N THR A 6 6.84 1.78 5.39
CA THR A 6 5.88 2.75 5.92
C THR A 6 4.46 2.19 5.93
N THR A 7 3.56 2.94 6.57
CA THR A 7 2.17 2.54 6.78
C THR A 7 1.24 3.57 6.13
N PRO A 8 0.62 3.25 4.98
CA PRO A 8 -0.23 4.19 4.25
C PRO A 8 -1.44 4.72 5.04
N THR A 9 -1.94 3.98 6.02
CA THR A 9 -3.05 4.45 6.87
C THR A 9 -2.73 5.75 7.61
N TRP A 10 -1.46 6.18 7.65
CA TRP A 10 -1.03 7.47 8.17
C TRP A 10 -0.93 8.57 7.09
N PHE A 11 -1.18 8.25 5.81
CA PHE A 11 -1.08 9.21 4.69
C PHE A 11 -2.36 10.04 4.52
N TYR A 12 -2.94 10.50 5.59
CA TYR A 12 -4.05 11.45 5.56
C TYR A 12 -3.59 12.84 5.96
N TYR A 13 -4.40 13.87 5.64
CA TYR A 13 -4.07 15.24 5.97
C TYR A 13 -4.09 15.43 7.49
N ASP A 14 -2.90 15.40 8.09
CA ASP A 14 -2.70 15.47 9.53
C ASP A 14 -2.51 16.93 9.98
N THR A 15 -3.59 17.53 10.50
CA THR A 15 -3.58 18.90 11.02
C THR A 15 -2.68 19.04 12.24
N LEU A 16 -2.50 17.97 13.02
CA LEU A 16 -1.63 17.97 14.20
C LEU A 16 -0.15 18.02 13.76
N ALA A 17 0.21 17.16 12.80
CA ALA A 17 1.54 17.19 12.20
C ALA A 17 1.84 18.56 11.55
N LEU A 18 0.88 19.12 10.80
CA LEU A 18 1.02 20.45 10.21
C LEU A 18 1.29 21.52 11.26
N ARG A 19 0.55 21.48 12.40
CA ARG A 19 0.70 22.43 13.50
C ARG A 19 2.09 22.39 14.15
N TYR A 20 2.61 21.19 14.39
CA TYR A 20 3.88 21.02 15.12
C TYR A 20 5.12 21.05 14.24
N LEU A 21 5.02 20.58 13.00
CA LEU A 21 6.15 20.54 12.06
C LEU A 21 6.30 21.82 11.24
N GLY A 22 5.19 22.57 11.08
CA GLY A 22 5.11 23.68 10.14
C GLY A 22 5.03 23.19 8.68
N VAL A 23 4.57 24.05 7.77
CA VAL A 23 4.29 23.75 6.36
C VAL A 23 5.50 23.13 5.63
N GLY A 24 6.70 23.65 5.88
CA GLY A 24 7.91 23.19 5.19
C GLY A 24 8.21 21.71 5.43
N ARG A 25 8.18 21.25 6.68
CA ARG A 25 8.43 19.83 7.03
C ARG A 25 7.23 18.96 6.72
N PHE A 26 6.02 19.46 6.98
CA PHE A 26 4.78 18.75 6.62
C PHE A 26 4.76 18.38 5.13
N ASN A 27 5.17 19.30 4.26
CA ASN A 27 5.26 19.05 2.82
C ASN A 27 6.33 18.03 2.42
N GLN A 28 7.23 17.66 3.32
CA GLN A 28 8.26 16.65 3.07
C GLN A 28 7.91 15.27 3.65
N MET A 29 6.75 15.14 4.29
CA MET A 29 6.33 13.84 4.85
C MET A 29 6.04 12.82 3.75
N TYR A 30 6.48 11.59 4.00
CA TYR A 30 6.22 10.44 3.14
C TYR A 30 6.66 10.64 1.68
N PRO A 31 7.95 10.88 1.40
CA PRO A 31 8.46 11.17 0.05
C PRO A 31 8.65 9.90 -0.79
N LEU A 32 7.61 9.05 -0.89
CA LEU A 32 7.73 7.68 -1.39
C LEU A 32 8.02 7.61 -2.89
N ALA A 33 7.29 8.41 -3.70
CA ALA A 33 7.55 8.45 -5.12
C ALA A 33 8.94 9.04 -5.42
N SER A 34 9.41 9.99 -4.60
CA SER A 34 10.80 10.49 -4.69
C SER A 34 11.81 9.40 -4.40
N ILE A 35 11.60 8.56 -3.37
CA ILE A 35 12.49 7.44 -3.05
C ILE A 35 12.56 6.47 -4.23
N LEU A 36 11.42 6.09 -4.81
CA LEU A 36 11.38 5.20 -5.98
C LEU A 36 12.07 5.81 -7.19
N ARG A 37 11.85 7.10 -7.48
CA ARG A 37 12.52 7.80 -8.59
C ARG A 37 14.06 7.83 -8.47
N HIS A 38 14.58 7.76 -7.25
CA HIS A 38 16.01 7.71 -6.98
C HIS A 38 16.55 6.28 -6.79
N GLY A 39 15.80 5.26 -7.23
CA GLY A 39 16.23 3.86 -7.21
C GLY A 39 16.15 3.18 -5.83
N GLY A 40 15.52 3.84 -4.84
CA GLY A 40 15.20 3.20 -3.57
C GLY A 40 14.02 2.24 -3.71
N LYS A 41 13.80 1.42 -2.67
CA LYS A 41 12.62 0.55 -2.56
C LYS A 41 11.68 1.08 -1.47
N VAL A 42 10.39 0.84 -1.67
CA VAL A 42 9.34 1.17 -0.72
C VAL A 42 8.56 -0.10 -0.41
N THR A 43 8.28 -0.34 0.86
CA THR A 43 7.37 -1.40 1.30
C THR A 43 6.28 -0.82 2.19
N LEU A 44 5.10 -1.42 2.10
CA LEU A 44 3.91 -0.95 2.80
C LEU A 44 3.45 -2.00 3.81
N GLY A 45 3.02 -1.55 4.98
CA GLY A 45 2.51 -2.40 6.05
C GLY A 45 1.30 -1.77 6.74
N SER A 46 0.69 -2.52 7.66
CA SER A 46 -0.54 -2.12 8.35
C SER A 46 -0.32 -1.37 9.66
N ASP A 47 0.86 -1.57 10.29
CA ASP A 47 1.13 -1.12 11.66
C ASP A 47 0.05 -1.56 12.68
N TYR A 48 -0.60 -2.70 12.39
CA TYR A 48 -1.61 -3.25 13.29
C TYR A 48 -0.95 -3.74 14.61
N PRO A 49 -1.53 -3.49 15.78
CA PRO A 49 -2.87 -2.94 16.05
C PRO A 49 -2.91 -1.42 16.31
N VAL A 50 -1.87 -0.68 15.98
CA VAL A 50 -1.72 0.75 16.36
C VAL A 50 -2.45 1.70 15.42
N SER A 51 -2.93 1.22 14.26
CA SER A 51 -3.66 2.06 13.32
C SER A 51 -5.02 2.51 13.87
N TRP A 52 -5.32 3.80 13.72
CA TRP A 52 -6.59 4.41 14.13
C TRP A 52 -7.83 3.86 13.41
N ILE A 53 -7.67 3.23 12.23
CA ILE A 53 -8.74 2.56 11.51
C ILE A 53 -8.95 1.09 11.95
N GLY A 54 -8.24 0.66 12.99
CA GLY A 54 -8.39 -0.67 13.57
C GLY A 54 -8.09 -1.80 12.59
N LYS A 55 -8.97 -2.80 12.54
CA LYS A 55 -8.79 -3.99 11.67
C LYS A 55 -8.76 -3.68 10.16
N ASP A 56 -9.32 -2.55 9.73
CA ASP A 56 -9.31 -2.17 8.31
C ASP A 56 -7.89 -1.86 7.81
N ALA A 57 -6.97 -1.50 8.72
CA ALA A 57 -5.54 -1.37 8.41
C ALA A 57 -4.92 -2.68 7.88
N LEU A 58 -5.48 -3.83 8.25
CA LEU A 58 -5.02 -5.13 7.77
C LEU A 58 -5.41 -5.40 6.31
N ASN A 59 -6.39 -4.66 5.76
CA ASN A 59 -6.77 -4.81 4.37
C ASN A 59 -5.77 -4.09 3.45
N PRO A 60 -5.00 -4.82 2.63
CA PRO A 60 -4.03 -4.21 1.72
C PRO A 60 -4.67 -3.21 0.74
N MET A 61 -5.95 -3.40 0.37
CA MET A 61 -6.64 -2.50 -0.56
C MET A 61 -6.82 -1.10 0.03
N PHE A 62 -7.03 -0.96 1.35
CA PHE A 62 -7.01 0.34 2.03
C PHE A 62 -5.64 1.00 1.92
N ASN A 63 -4.58 0.25 2.19
CA ASN A 63 -3.22 0.77 2.11
C ASN A 63 -2.85 1.18 0.68
N ILE A 64 -3.24 0.38 -0.32
CA ILE A 64 -3.02 0.70 -1.74
C ILE A 64 -3.74 2.00 -2.11
N GLU A 65 -5.03 2.13 -1.78
CA GLU A 65 -5.79 3.35 -2.06
C GLU A 65 -5.15 4.57 -1.43
N MET A 66 -4.81 4.50 -0.15
CA MET A 66 -4.21 5.64 0.56
C MET A 66 -2.81 5.99 0.02
N ALA A 67 -2.03 5.02 -0.44
CA ALA A 67 -0.74 5.29 -1.09
C ALA A 67 -0.93 5.97 -2.45
N VAL A 68 -1.98 5.61 -3.19
CA VAL A 68 -2.31 6.16 -4.52
C VAL A 68 -2.96 7.54 -4.42
N THR A 69 -3.86 7.75 -3.46
CA THR A 69 -4.62 9.01 -3.33
C THR A 69 -3.95 10.01 -2.39
N ARG A 70 -3.20 9.55 -1.37
CA ARG A 70 -2.72 10.33 -0.22
C ARG A 70 -3.85 11.03 0.53
N GLN A 71 -4.99 10.34 0.60
CA GLN A 71 -6.20 10.76 1.30
C GLN A 71 -6.75 9.56 2.07
N GLN A 72 -7.64 9.81 3.00
CA GLN A 72 -8.33 8.74 3.70
C GLN A 72 -9.14 7.89 2.70
N ALA A 73 -9.00 6.59 2.75
CA ALA A 73 -9.69 5.68 1.83
C ALA A 73 -11.22 5.91 1.84
N GLY A 74 -11.81 5.96 0.65
CA GLY A 74 -13.23 6.22 0.45
C GLY A 74 -13.66 7.68 0.69
N ASN A 75 -12.73 8.60 0.90
CA ASN A 75 -13.07 9.99 1.21
C ASN A 75 -12.30 10.99 0.31
N PRO A 76 -12.73 11.18 -0.95
CA PRO A 76 -12.07 12.06 -1.90
C PRO A 76 -12.17 13.56 -1.53
N GLU A 77 -13.11 13.93 -0.65
CA GLU A 77 -13.36 15.32 -0.26
C GLU A 77 -12.36 15.86 0.78
N VAL A 78 -11.62 14.97 1.48
CA VAL A 78 -10.63 15.45 2.44
C VAL A 78 -9.39 15.99 1.73
N PRO A 79 -8.65 16.93 2.33
CA PRO A 79 -7.41 17.44 1.75
C PRO A 79 -6.39 16.33 1.50
N VAL A 80 -5.64 16.45 0.41
CA VAL A 80 -4.53 15.55 0.11
C VAL A 80 -3.38 15.80 1.10
N GLN A 81 -2.83 14.73 1.67
CA GLN A 81 -1.59 14.80 2.45
C GLN A 81 -0.45 15.26 1.54
N ALA A 82 0.08 16.41 1.82
CA ALA A 82 1.11 17.18 1.12
C ALA A 82 1.70 16.54 -0.16
N ARG A 83 2.01 17.35 -1.16
CA ARG A 83 2.63 16.99 -2.45
C ARG A 83 2.00 15.80 -3.20
N VAL A 84 1.05 16.13 -4.05
CA VAL A 84 0.42 15.18 -4.99
C VAL A 84 1.45 14.38 -5.80
N SER A 85 2.63 14.97 -6.06
CA SER A 85 3.75 14.31 -6.76
C SER A 85 4.36 13.12 -6.01
N GLU A 86 3.99 12.92 -4.75
CA GLU A 86 4.41 11.76 -3.95
C GLU A 86 3.37 10.64 -3.91
N ARG A 87 2.28 10.75 -4.67
CA ARG A 87 1.35 9.64 -4.93
C ARG A 87 2.09 8.49 -5.61
N LEU A 88 1.80 7.27 -5.19
CA LEU A 88 2.25 6.08 -5.91
C LEU A 88 1.27 5.74 -7.04
N SER A 89 1.76 5.10 -8.10
CA SER A 89 0.86 4.40 -9.02
C SER A 89 0.30 3.14 -8.36
N VAL A 90 -0.79 2.59 -8.90
CA VAL A 90 -1.35 1.31 -8.44
C VAL A 90 -0.29 0.21 -8.52
N ASP A 91 0.46 0.15 -9.63
CA ASP A 91 1.58 -0.81 -9.79
C ASP A 91 2.63 -0.68 -8.68
N GLN A 92 3.08 0.54 -8.40
CA GLN A 92 4.05 0.79 -7.34
C GLN A 92 3.52 0.38 -5.95
N ALA A 93 2.26 0.66 -5.66
CA ALA A 93 1.64 0.28 -4.40
C ALA A 93 1.46 -1.24 -4.26
N ILE A 94 1.09 -1.95 -5.33
CA ILE A 94 1.02 -3.42 -5.36
C ILE A 94 2.41 -4.04 -5.18
N ARG A 95 3.43 -3.57 -5.91
CA ARG A 95 4.81 -4.04 -5.75
C ARG A 95 5.31 -3.85 -4.32
N ALA A 96 4.99 -2.73 -3.69
CA ALA A 96 5.37 -2.45 -2.32
C ALA A 96 4.75 -3.42 -1.30
N HIS A 97 3.61 -4.06 -1.65
CA HIS A 97 2.98 -5.13 -0.86
C HIS A 97 3.42 -6.54 -1.27
N THR A 98 4.08 -6.71 -2.40
CA THR A 98 4.43 -8.04 -2.96
C THR A 98 5.92 -8.19 -3.21
N SER A 99 6.41 -7.87 -4.40
CA SER A 99 7.80 -8.12 -4.81
C SER A 99 8.83 -7.33 -4.00
N ASP A 100 8.55 -6.06 -3.65
CA ASP A 100 9.48 -5.28 -2.84
C ASP A 100 9.47 -5.74 -1.37
N ALA A 101 8.31 -6.17 -0.86
CA ALA A 101 8.21 -6.78 0.47
C ALA A 101 8.96 -8.12 0.53
N ALA A 102 8.81 -8.97 -0.49
CA ALA A 102 9.57 -10.22 -0.60
C ALA A 102 11.09 -9.95 -0.61
N TRP A 103 11.53 -8.96 -1.39
CA TRP A 103 12.94 -8.55 -1.43
C TRP A 103 13.43 -8.05 -0.07
N GLN A 104 12.65 -7.28 0.66
CA GLN A 104 12.99 -6.82 2.02
C GLN A 104 13.23 -8.01 2.97
N LEU A 105 12.41 -9.06 2.83
CA LEU A 105 12.49 -10.27 3.65
C LEU A 105 13.56 -11.28 3.18
N ARG A 106 14.23 -11.01 2.05
CA ARG A 106 15.17 -11.94 1.39
C ARG A 106 14.49 -13.23 0.91
N LEU A 107 13.26 -13.13 0.48
CA LEU A 107 12.44 -14.23 -0.02
C LEU A 107 12.04 -14.05 -1.49
N GLU A 108 12.66 -13.11 -2.20
CA GLU A 108 12.33 -12.78 -3.59
C GLU A 108 12.47 -13.93 -4.58
N ASP A 109 13.30 -14.91 -4.26
CA ASP A 109 13.45 -16.14 -5.07
C ASP A 109 12.30 -17.13 -4.84
N GLN A 110 11.49 -16.95 -3.79
CA GLN A 110 10.46 -17.90 -3.39
C GLN A 110 9.04 -17.34 -3.52
N ILE A 111 8.84 -16.02 -3.29
CA ILE A 111 7.53 -15.36 -3.24
C ILE A 111 7.59 -13.96 -3.87
N GLY A 112 6.44 -13.28 -3.93
CA GLY A 112 6.31 -11.87 -4.29
C GLY A 112 6.01 -11.62 -5.77
N THR A 113 6.16 -12.62 -6.63
CA THR A 113 5.79 -12.56 -8.06
C THR A 113 5.18 -13.88 -8.51
N LEU A 114 4.37 -13.83 -9.57
CA LEU A 114 3.78 -15.03 -10.21
C LEU A 114 4.74 -15.55 -11.28
N GLU A 115 5.72 -16.36 -10.85
CA GLU A 115 6.73 -16.93 -11.73
C GLU A 115 6.83 -18.45 -11.50
N VAL A 116 7.16 -19.19 -12.56
CA VAL A 116 7.37 -20.63 -12.47
C VAL A 116 8.54 -20.93 -11.53
N GLY A 117 8.32 -21.82 -10.58
CA GLY A 117 9.31 -22.20 -9.57
C GLY A 117 9.15 -21.49 -8.22
N LYS A 118 8.30 -20.46 -8.13
CA LYS A 118 7.96 -19.82 -6.85
C LYS A 118 6.73 -20.46 -6.21
N LEU A 119 6.55 -20.21 -4.92
CA LEU A 119 5.38 -20.65 -4.18
C LEU A 119 4.13 -20.00 -4.79
N ALA A 120 3.07 -20.79 -4.93
CA ALA A 120 1.79 -20.32 -5.44
C ALA A 120 0.99 -19.60 -4.34
N ASP A 121 1.53 -18.46 -3.86
CA ASP A 121 0.84 -17.52 -2.98
C ASP A 121 0.08 -16.53 -3.85
N ILE A 122 -1.21 -16.78 -4.05
CA ILE A 122 -2.04 -16.09 -5.04
C ILE A 122 -3.30 -15.55 -4.40
N VAL A 123 -3.62 -14.30 -4.72
CA VAL A 123 -4.90 -13.68 -4.37
C VAL A 123 -5.68 -13.41 -5.65
N VAL A 124 -6.96 -13.84 -5.67
CA VAL A 124 -7.90 -13.53 -6.76
C VAL A 124 -8.84 -12.45 -6.27
N LEU A 125 -8.92 -11.36 -7.01
CA LEU A 125 -9.73 -10.19 -6.71
C LEU A 125 -11.00 -10.17 -7.56
N ASP A 126 -12.08 -9.58 -7.04
CA ASP A 126 -13.35 -9.43 -7.77
C ASP A 126 -13.31 -8.35 -8.86
N ARG A 127 -12.30 -7.48 -8.83
CA ARG A 127 -12.08 -6.40 -9.82
C ARG A 127 -10.59 -6.14 -10.02
N ASP A 128 -10.28 -5.64 -11.20
CA ASP A 128 -8.93 -5.20 -11.54
C ASP A 128 -8.63 -3.84 -10.91
N PRO A 129 -7.66 -3.74 -9.99
CA PRO A 129 -7.29 -2.48 -9.35
C PRO A 129 -6.68 -1.46 -10.32
N TYR A 130 -6.10 -1.91 -11.45
CA TYR A 130 -5.45 -1.02 -12.42
C TYR A 130 -6.43 -0.16 -13.22
N VAL A 131 -7.66 -0.62 -13.38
CA VAL A 131 -8.72 0.10 -14.12
C VAL A 131 -9.83 0.62 -13.21
N SER A 132 -9.74 0.35 -11.91
CA SER A 132 -10.69 0.84 -10.93
C SER A 132 -10.48 2.33 -10.64
N ASP A 133 -11.55 3.03 -10.26
CA ASP A 133 -11.43 4.38 -9.71
C ASP A 133 -10.51 4.32 -8.48
N PRO A 134 -9.46 5.17 -8.42
CA PRO A 134 -8.54 5.22 -7.29
C PRO A 134 -9.22 5.34 -5.91
N TYR A 135 -10.35 6.01 -5.82
CA TYR A 135 -11.11 6.19 -4.58
C TYR A 135 -12.08 5.04 -4.26
N SER A 136 -12.07 3.97 -5.05
CA SER A 136 -12.87 2.76 -4.83
C SER A 136 -12.03 1.50 -4.61
N ILE A 137 -10.71 1.58 -4.65
CA ILE A 137 -9.80 0.43 -4.52
C ILE A 137 -10.03 -0.30 -3.18
N HIS A 138 -10.26 0.43 -2.08
CA HIS A 138 -10.55 -0.17 -0.77
C HIS A 138 -11.78 -1.09 -0.75
N THR A 139 -12.69 -0.95 -1.73
CA THR A 139 -13.91 -1.76 -1.84
C THR A 139 -13.70 -3.07 -2.60
N ILE A 140 -12.54 -3.25 -3.24
CA ILE A 140 -12.18 -4.48 -3.95
C ILE A 140 -12.13 -5.64 -2.95
N LYS A 141 -12.76 -6.75 -3.31
CA LYS A 141 -12.84 -7.93 -2.44
C LYS A 141 -11.92 -9.03 -2.94
N VAL A 142 -11.43 -9.81 -1.99
CA VAL A 142 -10.71 -11.05 -2.28
C VAL A 142 -11.74 -12.17 -2.46
N ASP A 143 -11.72 -12.83 -3.61
CA ASP A 143 -12.54 -13.99 -3.90
C ASP A 143 -11.89 -15.27 -3.41
N TYR A 144 -10.58 -15.41 -3.67
CA TYR A 144 -9.82 -16.58 -3.25
C TYR A 144 -8.43 -16.15 -2.78
N THR A 145 -7.91 -16.88 -1.80
CA THR A 145 -6.49 -16.83 -1.42
C THR A 145 -5.93 -18.24 -1.42
N PHE A 146 -4.80 -18.38 -2.10
CA PHE A 146 -4.00 -19.60 -2.10
C PHE A 146 -2.68 -19.31 -1.37
N SER A 147 -2.23 -20.26 -0.56
CA SER A 147 -0.91 -20.28 0.05
C SER A 147 -0.24 -21.59 -0.27
N ASP A 148 0.94 -21.53 -0.89
CA ASP A 148 1.67 -22.70 -1.38
C ASP A 148 0.76 -23.62 -2.24
N GLY A 149 -0.03 -23.01 -3.12
CA GLY A 149 -0.97 -23.72 -4.00
C GLY A 149 -2.23 -24.26 -3.34
N ARG A 150 -2.38 -24.13 -2.01
CA ARG A 150 -3.55 -24.60 -1.26
C ARG A 150 -4.56 -23.47 -1.08
N LEU A 151 -5.82 -23.71 -1.41
CA LEU A 151 -6.92 -22.78 -1.15
C LEU A 151 -7.09 -22.62 0.36
N VAL A 152 -6.78 -21.42 0.90
CA VAL A 152 -6.90 -21.11 2.34
C VAL A 152 -8.07 -20.17 2.65
N TYR A 153 -8.58 -19.47 1.65
CA TYR A 153 -9.74 -18.61 1.78
C TYR A 153 -10.58 -18.61 0.49
N ARG A 154 -11.87 -18.65 0.65
CA ARG A 154 -12.89 -18.42 -0.38
C ARG A 154 -13.95 -17.49 0.16
N ARG A 155 -14.29 -16.44 -0.57
CA ARG A 155 -15.40 -15.55 -0.20
C ARG A 155 -16.71 -16.33 -0.18
N PRO A 156 -17.54 -16.16 0.87
CA PRO A 156 -18.87 -16.77 0.98
C PRO A 156 -19.80 -16.37 -0.16
#